data_c33698bbcdc2ccbfe4feda99bae77061
#
_entry.id   c33698bbcdc2ccbfe4feda99bae77061
#
_cell.length_a   1.000
_cell.length_b   1.000
_cell.length_c   1.000
_cell.angle_alpha   90.00
_cell.angle_beta   90.00
_cell.angle_gamma   90.00
#
_symmetry.space_group_name_H-M   'P 1'
#
loop_
_entity.id
_entity.type
_entity.pdbx_description
1 polymer ?
#
loop_
_entity_poly.entity_id
_entity_poly.type
_entity_poly.pdbx_seq_one_letter_code
_entity_poly.pdbx_strand_id
1 'polypeptide(L)'
;MRKTILLPVMWVTALPLGDIASPPLVAATNEPFALARRQMVAEQLSGPGRNITNAGVLAAMGRVPRHEFVPKPLRSMAYQDRPLPIGNGQTISQPYIVAFMTEQLEPKPTDRVLEVGTGSGYQAAVLAEMTAEVYTMEIIEELAQRAAADLKRLGYTNVHVRAGDGYRGWAEAAPFDAVIVTCAPEHVPQPLVDQLKEGGRMVIPIGRIWNQELVLLRKRGGKLEQHAVLPVSFVPMTGQAQEQPEGRSPKAAGTPKPEPGRMQR
;
A
#
# COMPACT_ATOMS: atom_id res chain seq x y z
N MET A 1 49.35 -56.11 -6.25
CA MET A 1 49.08 -55.03 -7.21
C MET A 1 47.75 -54.39 -6.85
N ARG A 2 47.77 -53.24 -6.14
CA ARG A 2 46.56 -52.49 -5.80
C ARG A 2 46.44 -51.29 -6.78
N LYS A 3 45.37 -51.26 -7.58
CA LYS A 3 45.09 -50.18 -8.51
C LYS A 3 44.36 -49.02 -7.73
N THR A 4 45.04 -47.91 -7.64
CA THR A 4 44.49 -46.65 -7.09
C THR A 4 43.69 -45.97 -8.21
N ILE A 5 42.38 -45.78 -7.98
CA ILE A 5 41.48 -45.04 -8.86
C ILE A 5 41.48 -43.59 -8.36
N LEU A 6 42.01 -42.67 -9.15
CA LEU A 6 41.88 -41.22 -8.95
C LEU A 6 40.52 -40.77 -9.53
N LEU A 7 39.68 -40.21 -8.67
CA LEU A 7 38.47 -39.49 -9.10
C LEU A 7 38.84 -38.02 -9.43
N PRO A 8 38.29 -37.45 -10.51
CA PRO A 8 38.54 -36.05 -10.85
C PRO A 8 37.74 -35.12 -9.90
N VAL A 9 38.45 -34.14 -9.34
CA VAL A 9 37.87 -33.04 -8.58
C VAL A 9 37.19 -32.08 -9.56
N MET A 10 35.86 -32.05 -9.56
CA MET A 10 35.10 -31.02 -10.29
C MET A 10 35.20 -29.69 -9.53
N TRP A 11 35.81 -28.71 -10.13
CA TRP A 11 35.76 -27.31 -9.70
C TRP A 11 34.38 -26.75 -10.01
N VAL A 12 33.56 -26.50 -8.97
CA VAL A 12 32.32 -25.71 -9.09
C VAL A 12 32.75 -24.25 -9.08
N THR A 13 32.73 -23.61 -10.22
CA THR A 13 32.89 -22.14 -10.33
C THR A 13 31.61 -21.50 -9.79
N ALA A 14 31.70 -20.92 -8.59
CA ALA A 14 30.67 -20.05 -8.07
C ALA A 14 30.56 -18.80 -8.95
N LEU A 15 29.41 -18.62 -9.59
CA LEU A 15 29.06 -17.36 -10.25
C LEU A 15 28.96 -16.28 -9.17
N PRO A 16 29.48 -15.05 -9.39
CA PRO A 16 29.30 -13.97 -8.45
C PRO A 16 27.83 -13.62 -8.38
N LEU A 17 27.26 -13.67 -7.16
CA LEU A 17 25.98 -13.03 -6.83
C LEU A 17 26.13 -11.56 -7.18
N GLY A 18 25.39 -11.10 -8.20
CA GLY A 18 25.34 -9.71 -8.57
C GLY A 18 24.99 -8.86 -7.34
N ASP A 19 25.81 -7.86 -7.09
CA ASP A 19 25.55 -6.82 -6.10
C ASP A 19 24.17 -6.23 -6.39
N ILE A 20 23.18 -6.60 -5.58
CA ILE A 20 21.94 -5.84 -5.48
C ILE A 20 22.37 -4.54 -4.80
N ALA A 21 22.62 -3.51 -5.62
CA ALA A 21 22.94 -2.19 -5.14
C ALA A 21 21.81 -1.74 -4.22
N SER A 22 22.04 -1.82 -2.91
CA SER A 22 21.18 -1.16 -1.92
C SER A 22 21.13 0.31 -2.31
N PRO A 23 19.94 0.95 -2.33
CA PRO A 23 19.87 2.38 -2.60
C PRO A 23 20.78 3.12 -1.61
N PRO A 24 21.42 4.23 -2.02
CA PRO A 24 22.39 4.92 -1.21
C PRO A 24 21.78 5.24 0.16
N LEU A 25 22.44 4.78 1.20
CA LEU A 25 22.12 5.12 2.59
C LEU A 25 22.30 6.65 2.70
N VAL A 26 21.24 7.40 2.49
CA VAL A 26 21.24 8.85 2.70
C VAL A 26 21.68 9.05 4.13
N ALA A 27 22.81 9.71 4.30
CA ALA A 27 23.51 9.87 5.57
C ALA A 27 22.54 10.30 6.69
N ALA A 28 22.24 9.37 7.58
CA ALA A 28 21.08 9.42 8.48
C ALA A 28 21.28 10.30 9.73
N THR A 29 22.24 11.22 9.78
CA THR A 29 22.66 11.78 11.08
C THR A 29 22.50 13.28 11.28
N ASN A 30 22.22 14.11 10.25
CA ASN A 30 22.10 15.57 10.41
C ASN A 30 20.93 16.20 9.64
N GLU A 31 19.97 15.42 9.18
CA GLU A 31 18.79 15.94 8.51
C GLU A 31 17.84 16.52 9.56
N PRO A 32 17.35 17.76 9.41
CA PRO A 32 16.57 18.46 10.45
C PRO A 32 15.33 17.72 10.94
N PHE A 33 14.81 16.80 10.12
CA PHE A 33 13.60 16.02 10.43
C PHE A 33 13.87 14.58 10.88
N ALA A 34 15.15 14.14 10.95
CA ALA A 34 15.49 12.77 11.30
C ALA A 34 15.00 12.37 12.69
N LEU A 35 15.11 13.28 13.67
CA LEU A 35 14.61 13.04 15.02
C LEU A 35 13.08 12.90 15.04
N ALA A 36 12.37 13.84 14.42
CA ALA A 36 10.89 13.82 14.36
C ALA A 36 10.37 12.55 13.67
N ARG A 37 11.05 12.09 12.61
CA ARG A 37 10.73 10.83 11.92
C ARG A 37 10.94 9.61 12.83
N ARG A 38 12.04 9.53 13.58
CA ARG A 38 12.27 8.45 14.54
C ARG A 38 11.24 8.46 15.67
N GLN A 39 10.89 9.64 16.20
CA GLN A 39 9.84 9.77 17.21
C GLN A 39 8.48 9.33 16.69
N MET A 40 8.12 9.72 15.45
CA MET A 40 6.89 9.23 14.80
C MET A 40 6.82 7.70 14.82
N VAL A 41 7.88 7.01 14.42
CA VAL A 41 7.91 5.54 14.41
C VAL A 41 7.80 4.97 15.82
N ALA A 42 8.59 5.47 16.76
CA ALA A 42 8.66 4.91 18.12
C ALA A 42 7.40 5.17 18.95
N GLU A 43 6.78 6.35 18.80
CA GLU A 43 5.70 6.79 19.69
C GLU A 43 4.32 6.63 19.04
N GLN A 44 4.22 6.92 17.73
CA GLN A 44 2.92 7.00 17.04
C GLN A 44 2.57 5.71 16.28
N LEU A 45 3.55 4.87 15.94
CA LEU A 45 3.30 3.64 15.19
C LEU A 45 3.47 2.38 16.04
N SER A 46 4.56 2.27 16.81
CA SER A 46 4.88 1.08 17.61
C SER A 46 4.80 1.31 19.13
N GLY A 47 4.43 2.52 19.57
CA GLY A 47 4.32 2.87 20.98
C GLY A 47 3.12 2.22 21.70
N PRO A 48 2.96 2.44 23.01
CA PRO A 48 1.85 1.91 23.80
C PRO A 48 0.49 2.27 23.18
N GLY A 49 -0.38 1.26 23.03
CA GLY A 49 -1.71 1.42 22.42
C GLY A 49 -1.68 1.51 20.88
N ARG A 50 -0.52 1.34 20.26
CA ARG A 50 -0.34 1.21 18.82
C ARG A 50 0.00 -0.24 18.47
N ASN A 51 -0.39 -0.68 17.30
CA ASN A 51 -0.32 -2.10 16.94
C ASN A 51 0.42 -2.37 15.62
N ILE A 52 1.24 -1.42 15.16
CA ILE A 52 2.13 -1.69 14.02
C ILE A 52 3.33 -2.48 14.54
N THR A 53 3.43 -3.73 14.10
CA THR A 53 4.41 -4.71 14.58
C THR A 53 5.36 -5.19 13.49
N ASN A 54 5.00 -5.00 12.21
CA ASN A 54 5.82 -5.41 11.10
C ASN A 54 7.10 -4.56 11.01
N ALA A 55 8.24 -5.19 11.25
CA ALA A 55 9.54 -4.51 11.25
C ALA A 55 9.89 -3.86 9.90
N GLY A 56 9.46 -4.47 8.77
CA GLY A 56 9.63 -3.90 7.43
C GLY A 56 8.86 -2.60 7.25
N VAL A 57 7.59 -2.57 7.71
CA VAL A 57 6.75 -1.35 7.67
C VAL A 57 7.38 -0.26 8.53
N LEU A 58 7.74 -0.56 9.78
CA LEU A 58 8.37 0.42 10.66
C LEU A 58 9.70 0.96 10.08
N ALA A 59 10.50 0.09 9.47
CA ALA A 59 11.74 0.48 8.81
C ALA A 59 11.48 1.38 7.58
N ALA A 60 10.50 1.06 6.73
CA ALA A 60 10.11 1.89 5.58
C ALA A 60 9.62 3.27 6.04
N MET A 61 8.72 3.32 7.03
CA MET A 61 8.24 4.58 7.62
C MET A 61 9.38 5.41 8.24
N GLY A 62 10.43 4.75 8.77
CA GLY A 62 11.63 5.38 9.31
C GLY A 62 12.60 5.89 8.25
N ARG A 63 12.57 5.37 7.02
CA ARG A 63 13.44 5.81 5.91
C ARG A 63 12.81 6.92 5.07
N VAL A 64 11.53 6.77 4.70
CA VAL A 64 10.85 7.70 3.77
C VAL A 64 10.73 9.09 4.38
N PRO A 65 11.26 10.15 3.73
CA PRO A 65 11.25 11.52 4.25
C PRO A 65 9.89 12.19 4.02
N ARG A 66 8.91 11.91 4.89
CA ARG A 66 7.53 12.38 4.73
C ARG A 66 7.42 13.90 4.52
N HIS A 67 8.31 14.70 5.10
CA HIS A 67 8.35 16.16 4.94
C HIS A 67 8.62 16.61 3.49
N GLU A 68 9.20 15.75 2.65
CA GLU A 68 9.38 16.02 1.23
C GLU A 68 8.10 15.86 0.41
N PHE A 69 7.09 15.20 0.96
CA PHE A 69 5.78 14.92 0.33
C PHE A 69 4.68 15.87 0.80
N VAL A 70 5.01 16.90 1.55
CA VAL A 70 4.07 17.94 1.99
C VAL A 70 4.51 19.31 1.50
N PRO A 71 3.57 20.27 1.31
CA PRO A 71 3.90 21.65 0.96
C PRO A 71 4.89 22.27 1.96
N LYS A 72 5.85 23.05 1.46
CA LYS A 72 6.91 23.66 2.29
C LYS A 72 6.42 24.30 3.60
N PRO A 73 5.30 25.07 3.64
CA PRO A 73 4.81 25.66 4.89
C PRO A 73 4.37 24.64 5.94
N LEU A 74 4.07 23.39 5.54
CA LEU A 74 3.57 22.33 6.42
C LEU A 74 4.65 21.33 6.85
N ARG A 75 5.89 21.46 6.39
CA ARG A 75 6.98 20.51 6.65
C ARG A 75 7.27 20.30 8.15
N SER A 76 7.14 21.35 8.96
CA SER A 76 7.29 21.24 10.43
C SER A 76 6.23 20.34 11.10
N MET A 77 5.10 20.15 10.44
CA MET A 77 4.00 19.30 10.93
C MET A 77 3.98 17.91 10.28
N ALA A 78 4.90 17.61 9.35
CA ALA A 78 4.87 16.42 8.54
C ALA A 78 4.85 15.11 9.33
N TYR A 79 5.41 15.10 10.53
CA TYR A 79 5.55 13.92 11.40
C TYR A 79 4.51 13.88 12.54
N GLN A 80 3.51 14.78 12.53
CA GLN A 80 2.35 14.68 13.41
C GLN A 80 1.40 13.60 12.92
N ASP A 81 0.79 12.84 13.83
CA ASP A 81 -0.12 11.73 13.50
C ASP A 81 -1.50 12.24 13.07
N ARG A 82 -1.53 12.96 11.97
CA ARG A 82 -2.74 13.52 11.35
C ARG A 82 -2.60 13.69 9.85
N PRO A 83 -3.70 13.76 9.08
CA PRO A 83 -3.67 14.14 7.68
C PRO A 83 -3.25 15.61 7.52
N LEU A 84 -2.63 15.95 6.38
CA LEU A 84 -2.25 17.32 6.02
C LEU A 84 -2.69 17.63 4.59
N PRO A 85 -3.12 18.87 4.28
CA PRO A 85 -3.50 19.26 2.94
C PRO A 85 -2.29 19.27 1.99
N ILE A 86 -2.51 18.79 0.76
CA ILE A 86 -1.51 18.75 -0.31
C ILE A 86 -1.92 19.55 -1.56
N GLY A 87 -3.00 20.32 -1.47
CA GLY A 87 -3.61 21.05 -2.59
C GLY A 87 -4.75 20.27 -3.25
N ASN A 88 -5.44 20.92 -4.18
CA ASN A 88 -6.53 20.34 -4.98
C ASN A 88 -7.64 19.65 -4.14
N GLY A 89 -7.88 20.10 -2.91
CA GLY A 89 -8.82 19.49 -1.99
C GLY A 89 -8.39 18.13 -1.44
N GLN A 90 -7.14 17.70 -1.69
CA GLN A 90 -6.61 16.40 -1.27
C GLN A 90 -5.69 16.51 -0.06
N THR A 91 -5.45 15.37 0.61
CA THR A 91 -4.60 15.27 1.78
C THR A 91 -3.60 14.12 1.67
N ILE A 92 -2.43 14.27 2.27
CA ILE A 92 -1.58 13.13 2.63
C ILE A 92 -2.16 12.48 3.88
N SER A 93 -2.37 11.19 3.86
CA SER A 93 -2.96 10.43 4.97
C SER A 93 -2.13 10.51 6.25
N GLN A 94 -2.77 10.38 7.39
CA GLN A 94 -2.15 10.25 8.72
C GLN A 94 -1.07 9.16 8.72
N PRO A 95 0.11 9.37 9.32
CA PRO A 95 1.18 8.37 9.36
C PRO A 95 0.74 7.00 9.85
N TYR A 96 -0.05 6.94 10.92
CA TYR A 96 -0.57 5.68 11.44
C TYR A 96 -1.42 4.93 10.41
N ILE A 97 -2.28 5.62 9.67
CA ILE A 97 -3.13 4.99 8.63
C ILE A 97 -2.28 4.43 7.48
N VAL A 98 -1.25 5.18 7.03
CA VAL A 98 -0.30 4.69 6.03
C VAL A 98 0.38 3.41 6.48
N ALA A 99 0.94 3.40 7.70
CA ALA A 99 1.60 2.23 8.27
C ALA A 99 0.64 1.05 8.43
N PHE A 100 -0.57 1.31 8.95
CA PHE A 100 -1.59 0.30 9.20
C PHE A 100 -2.06 -0.36 7.90
N MET A 101 -2.43 0.42 6.89
CA MET A 101 -2.83 -0.11 5.59
C MET A 101 -1.71 -0.91 4.92
N THR A 102 -0.46 -0.44 5.04
CA THR A 102 0.70 -1.15 4.51
C THR A 102 0.91 -2.48 5.25
N GLU A 103 0.75 -2.52 6.58
CA GLU A 103 0.85 -3.76 7.35
C GLU A 103 -0.24 -4.75 6.99
N GLN A 104 -1.51 -4.29 6.84
CA GLN A 104 -2.63 -5.14 6.42
C GLN A 104 -2.48 -5.67 4.99
N LEU A 105 -1.77 -4.94 4.14
CA LEU A 105 -1.46 -5.36 2.77
C LEU A 105 -0.45 -6.53 2.74
N GLU A 106 0.36 -6.72 3.80
CA GLU A 106 1.41 -7.75 3.90
C GLU A 106 2.36 -7.75 2.67
N PRO A 107 2.98 -6.61 2.30
CA PRO A 107 3.78 -6.52 1.09
C PRO A 107 5.02 -7.42 1.17
N LYS A 108 5.40 -8.00 0.03
CA LYS A 108 6.58 -8.85 -0.12
C LYS A 108 7.58 -8.23 -1.08
N PRO A 109 8.89 -8.50 -0.94
CA PRO A 109 9.91 -7.94 -1.82
C PRO A 109 9.73 -8.24 -3.32
N THR A 110 8.99 -9.30 -3.65
CA THR A 110 8.71 -9.71 -5.02
C THR A 110 7.40 -9.17 -5.58
N ASP A 111 6.61 -8.49 -4.76
CA ASP A 111 5.27 -8.05 -5.15
C ASP A 111 5.30 -6.93 -6.18
N ARG A 112 4.34 -6.97 -7.09
CA ARG A 112 3.90 -5.87 -7.94
C ARG A 112 2.62 -5.31 -7.31
N VAL A 113 2.68 -4.05 -6.89
CA VAL A 113 1.58 -3.42 -6.15
C VAL A 113 0.94 -2.33 -7.00
N LEU A 114 -0.40 -2.30 -7.04
CA LEU A 114 -1.16 -1.18 -7.57
C LEU A 114 -1.65 -0.30 -6.41
N GLU A 115 -1.35 0.98 -6.47
CA GLU A 115 -1.94 2.02 -5.63
C GLU A 115 -2.94 2.85 -6.44
N VAL A 116 -4.11 3.12 -5.86
CA VAL A 116 -5.11 4.04 -6.41
C VAL A 116 -5.26 5.24 -5.49
N GLY A 117 -4.92 6.42 -5.99
CA GLY A 117 -4.86 7.66 -5.23
C GLY A 117 -3.42 8.03 -4.85
N THR A 118 -2.56 8.32 -5.83
CA THR A 118 -1.15 8.70 -5.61
C THR A 118 -1.01 9.88 -4.64
N GLY A 119 -1.87 10.88 -4.79
CA GLY A 119 -1.85 12.10 -3.99
C GLY A 119 -0.48 12.76 -3.98
N SER A 120 0.20 12.73 -2.82
CA SER A 120 1.55 13.26 -2.68
C SER A 120 2.65 12.30 -3.16
N GLY A 121 2.36 11.00 -3.34
CA GLY A 121 3.34 9.95 -3.60
C GLY A 121 3.95 9.31 -2.34
N TYR A 122 3.53 9.71 -1.13
CA TYR A 122 4.12 9.20 0.12
C TYR A 122 3.84 7.72 0.35
N GLN A 123 2.59 7.27 0.14
CA GLN A 123 2.24 5.85 0.28
C GLN A 123 2.97 5.01 -0.78
N ALA A 124 3.08 5.50 -2.03
CA ALA A 124 3.88 4.86 -3.08
C ALA A 124 5.35 4.70 -2.66
N ALA A 125 5.95 5.74 -2.07
CA ALA A 125 7.33 5.69 -1.58
C ALA A 125 7.50 4.66 -0.45
N VAL A 126 6.55 4.57 0.49
CA VAL A 126 6.58 3.56 1.56
C VAL A 126 6.50 2.15 0.99
N LEU A 127 5.63 1.91 0.02
CA LEU A 127 5.53 0.60 -0.67
C LEU A 127 6.81 0.27 -1.44
N ALA A 128 7.41 1.24 -2.11
CA ALA A 128 8.63 1.08 -2.91
C ALA A 128 9.84 0.61 -2.08
N GLU A 129 9.86 0.93 -0.78
CA GLU A 129 10.88 0.42 0.15
C GLU A 129 10.75 -1.08 0.46
N MET A 130 9.64 -1.69 0.10
CA MET A 130 9.25 -3.05 0.55
C MET A 130 8.91 -4.00 -0.59
N THR A 131 8.73 -3.50 -1.82
CA THR A 131 8.20 -4.29 -2.95
C THR A 131 9.05 -4.12 -4.20
N ALA A 132 8.90 -5.04 -5.16
CA ALA A 132 9.64 -4.98 -6.41
C ALA A 132 9.23 -3.78 -7.25
N GLU A 133 7.93 -3.58 -7.43
CA GLU A 133 7.37 -2.53 -8.29
C GLU A 133 6.09 -1.95 -7.72
N VAL A 134 5.94 -0.64 -7.80
CA VAL A 134 4.71 0.09 -7.43
C VAL A 134 4.17 0.81 -8.67
N TYR A 135 2.93 0.53 -9.00
CA TYR A 135 2.16 1.23 -10.02
C TYR A 135 1.14 2.09 -9.29
N THR A 136 1.13 3.41 -9.54
CA THR A 136 0.24 4.32 -8.80
C THR A 136 -0.51 5.22 -9.75
N MET A 137 -1.82 5.38 -9.51
CA MET A 137 -2.74 6.14 -10.34
C MET A 137 -3.33 7.33 -9.60
N GLU A 138 -3.36 8.48 -10.28
CA GLU A 138 -3.91 9.72 -9.76
C GLU A 138 -4.83 10.37 -10.81
N ILE A 139 -6.05 10.71 -10.41
CA ILE A 139 -7.02 11.31 -11.32
C ILE A 139 -6.74 12.82 -11.56
N ILE A 140 -6.09 13.47 -10.60
CA ILE A 140 -5.72 14.89 -10.70
C ILE A 140 -4.34 14.99 -11.33
N GLU A 141 -4.28 15.38 -12.58
CA GLU A 141 -3.05 15.39 -13.38
C GLU A 141 -1.92 16.19 -12.74
N GLU A 142 -2.23 17.36 -12.13
CA GLU A 142 -1.24 18.21 -11.43
C GLU A 142 -0.59 17.44 -10.25
N LEU A 143 -1.37 16.66 -9.49
CA LEU A 143 -0.86 15.83 -8.40
C LEU A 143 0.00 14.70 -8.93
N ALA A 144 -0.44 14.02 -10.00
CA ALA A 144 0.33 12.94 -10.63
C ALA A 144 1.71 13.43 -11.10
N GLN A 145 1.74 14.57 -11.79
CA GLN A 145 3.00 15.17 -12.28
C GLN A 145 3.93 15.55 -11.13
N ARG A 146 3.39 16.17 -10.07
CA ARG A 146 4.17 16.55 -8.89
C ARG A 146 4.71 15.33 -8.15
N ALA A 147 3.86 14.32 -7.91
CA ALA A 147 4.28 13.08 -7.25
C ALA A 147 5.37 12.36 -8.07
N ALA A 148 5.23 12.26 -9.39
CA ALA A 148 6.24 11.66 -10.26
C ALA A 148 7.59 12.40 -10.18
N ALA A 149 7.57 13.73 -10.16
CA ALA A 149 8.77 14.56 -10.03
C ALA A 149 9.45 14.36 -8.66
N ASP A 150 8.67 14.35 -7.57
CA ASP A 150 9.19 14.18 -6.21
C ASP A 150 9.73 12.77 -5.99
N LEU A 151 9.03 11.72 -6.43
CA LEU A 151 9.49 10.34 -6.35
C LEU A 151 10.79 10.14 -7.13
N LYS A 152 10.88 10.67 -8.36
CA LYS A 152 12.11 10.63 -9.15
C LYS A 152 13.26 11.37 -8.47
N ARG A 153 13.03 12.57 -7.94
CA ARG A 153 14.02 13.39 -7.22
C ARG A 153 14.54 12.67 -5.97
N LEU A 154 13.69 11.90 -5.30
CA LEU A 154 14.03 11.14 -4.11
C LEU A 154 14.62 9.75 -4.40
N GLY A 155 14.77 9.37 -5.68
CA GLY A 155 15.45 8.16 -6.11
C GLY A 155 14.57 6.90 -6.15
N TYR A 156 13.26 7.02 -6.08
CA TYR A 156 12.32 5.86 -6.21
C TYR A 156 12.18 5.47 -7.68
N THR A 157 13.06 4.59 -8.15
CA THR A 157 13.10 4.16 -9.56
C THR A 157 12.13 3.02 -9.88
N ASN A 158 11.59 2.35 -8.86
CA ASN A 158 10.62 1.26 -8.95
C ASN A 158 9.16 1.74 -8.77
N VAL A 159 8.90 3.04 -8.90
CA VAL A 159 7.55 3.61 -8.83
C VAL A 159 7.16 4.17 -10.19
N HIS A 160 6.03 3.69 -10.71
CA HIS A 160 5.44 4.13 -11.98
C HIS A 160 4.18 4.92 -11.70
N VAL A 161 4.18 6.22 -12.04
CA VAL A 161 3.04 7.11 -11.84
C VAL A 161 2.27 7.31 -13.13
N ARG A 162 0.94 7.19 -13.10
CA ARG A 162 0.06 7.48 -14.24
C ARG A 162 -1.07 8.42 -13.81
N ALA A 163 -1.28 9.47 -14.60
CA ALA A 163 -2.51 10.26 -14.53
C ALA A 163 -3.66 9.50 -15.18
N GLY A 164 -4.81 9.40 -14.50
CA GLY A 164 -5.99 8.71 -15.01
C GLY A 164 -6.95 8.24 -13.93
N ASP A 165 -8.10 7.71 -14.38
CA ASP A 165 -9.15 7.21 -13.49
C ASP A 165 -8.75 5.89 -12.84
N GLY A 166 -8.45 5.93 -11.54
CA GLY A 166 -8.04 4.79 -10.75
C GLY A 166 -9.12 3.71 -10.57
N TYR A 167 -10.40 4.02 -10.83
CA TYR A 167 -11.46 3.02 -10.85
C TYR A 167 -11.18 1.89 -11.84
N ARG A 168 -10.54 2.23 -12.97
CA ARG A 168 -10.20 1.27 -14.04
C ARG A 168 -8.96 0.45 -13.74
N GLY A 169 -8.17 0.83 -12.73
CA GLY A 169 -6.85 0.25 -12.47
C GLY A 169 -5.87 0.48 -13.62
N TRP A 170 -4.88 -0.41 -13.70
CA TRP A 170 -3.82 -0.34 -14.71
C TRP A 170 -3.69 -1.68 -15.45
N ALA A 171 -4.59 -1.91 -16.40
CA ALA A 171 -4.73 -3.21 -17.07
C ALA A 171 -3.45 -3.69 -17.76
N GLU A 172 -2.68 -2.79 -18.38
CA GLU A 172 -1.46 -3.14 -19.12
C GLU A 172 -0.32 -3.58 -18.18
N ALA A 173 -0.37 -3.21 -16.90
CA ALA A 173 0.59 -3.62 -15.88
C ALA A 173 0.11 -4.81 -15.03
N ALA A 174 -1.16 -5.19 -15.15
CA ALA A 174 -1.76 -6.34 -14.43
C ALA A 174 -1.12 -7.67 -14.86
N PRO A 175 -1.23 -8.74 -14.04
CA PRO A 175 -1.90 -8.79 -12.74
C PRO A 175 -1.00 -8.33 -11.58
N PHE A 176 -1.65 -7.85 -10.49
CA PHE A 176 -0.97 -7.36 -9.28
C PHE A 176 -1.04 -8.38 -8.13
N ASP A 177 0.02 -8.45 -7.34
CA ASP A 177 0.07 -9.28 -6.13
C ASP A 177 -0.73 -8.63 -4.98
N ALA A 178 -0.77 -7.29 -4.98
CA ALA A 178 -1.51 -6.53 -4.01
C ALA A 178 -2.05 -5.22 -4.61
N VAL A 179 -3.18 -4.75 -4.07
CA VAL A 179 -3.81 -3.47 -4.42
C VAL A 179 -4.08 -2.68 -3.15
N ILE A 180 -3.71 -1.41 -3.12
CA ILE A 180 -4.04 -0.48 -2.05
C ILE A 180 -4.81 0.71 -2.62
N VAL A 181 -5.94 1.05 -2.00
CA VAL A 181 -6.77 2.17 -2.44
C VAL A 181 -6.81 3.21 -1.33
N THR A 182 -6.43 4.45 -1.64
CA THR A 182 -6.28 5.55 -0.67
C THR A 182 -7.36 6.62 -0.81
N CYS A 183 -8.44 6.29 -1.49
CA CYS A 183 -9.69 7.04 -1.60
C CYS A 183 -10.87 6.07 -1.47
N ALA A 184 -12.05 6.54 -1.05
CA ALA A 184 -13.19 5.68 -0.72
C ALA A 184 -14.21 5.62 -1.86
N PRO A 185 -14.33 4.51 -2.60
CA PRO A 185 -15.51 4.20 -3.41
C PRO A 185 -16.66 3.70 -2.53
N GLU A 186 -17.89 3.78 -3.03
CA GLU A 186 -19.05 3.18 -2.33
C GLU A 186 -18.98 1.64 -2.36
N HIS A 187 -18.41 1.06 -3.42
CA HIS A 187 -18.25 -0.38 -3.64
C HIS A 187 -16.86 -0.71 -4.17
N VAL A 188 -16.44 -1.96 -4.02
CA VAL A 188 -15.18 -2.45 -4.59
C VAL A 188 -15.25 -2.37 -6.12
N PRO A 189 -14.36 -1.62 -6.80
CA PRO A 189 -14.32 -1.56 -8.25
C PRO A 189 -13.99 -2.92 -8.86
N GLN A 190 -14.88 -3.45 -9.73
CA GLN A 190 -14.66 -4.74 -10.36
C GLN A 190 -13.35 -4.81 -11.17
N PRO A 191 -12.94 -3.75 -11.92
CA PRO A 191 -11.68 -3.78 -12.64
C PRO A 191 -10.45 -4.02 -11.75
N LEU A 192 -10.47 -3.55 -10.48
CA LEU A 192 -9.38 -3.81 -9.53
C LEU A 192 -9.35 -5.26 -9.06
N VAL A 193 -10.54 -5.88 -8.92
CA VAL A 193 -10.68 -7.31 -8.60
C VAL A 193 -10.16 -8.18 -9.73
N ASP A 194 -10.48 -7.83 -10.98
CA ASP A 194 -10.06 -8.57 -12.17
C ASP A 194 -8.54 -8.53 -12.33
N GLN A 195 -7.91 -7.40 -11.98
CA GLN A 195 -6.47 -7.19 -12.05
C GLN A 195 -5.69 -7.76 -10.86
N LEU A 196 -6.38 -8.21 -9.80
CA LEU A 196 -5.76 -8.84 -8.65
C LEU A 196 -5.46 -10.31 -8.96
N LYS A 197 -4.23 -10.77 -8.68
CA LYS A 197 -3.84 -12.18 -8.80
C LYS A 197 -4.68 -13.10 -7.90
N GLU A 198 -4.77 -14.37 -8.25
CA GLU A 198 -5.21 -15.40 -7.32
C GLU A 198 -4.26 -15.44 -6.11
N GLY A 199 -4.80 -15.50 -4.90
CA GLY A 199 -4.05 -15.32 -3.65
C GLY A 199 -3.65 -13.87 -3.34
N GLY A 200 -3.97 -12.92 -4.22
CA GLY A 200 -3.67 -11.50 -4.04
C GLY A 200 -4.50 -10.85 -2.93
N ARG A 201 -4.02 -9.69 -2.46
CA ARG A 201 -4.58 -8.93 -1.34
C ARG A 201 -4.97 -7.53 -1.78
N MET A 202 -6.09 -7.01 -1.24
CA MET A 202 -6.48 -5.62 -1.46
C MET A 202 -6.87 -4.98 -0.13
N VAL A 203 -6.36 -3.78 0.11
CA VAL A 203 -6.78 -2.93 1.24
C VAL A 203 -7.46 -1.70 0.67
N ILE A 204 -8.72 -1.48 1.05
CA ILE A 204 -9.56 -0.44 0.46
C ILE A 204 -10.56 0.10 1.48
N PRO A 205 -10.70 1.43 1.64
CA PRO A 205 -11.83 2.02 2.35
C PRO A 205 -13.08 1.95 1.47
N ILE A 206 -14.20 1.50 2.03
CA ILE A 206 -15.48 1.39 1.32
C ILE A 206 -16.54 2.14 2.09
N GLY A 207 -17.42 2.84 1.38
CA GLY A 207 -18.59 3.47 1.96
C GLY A 207 -18.75 4.94 1.61
N ARG A 208 -19.89 5.50 2.03
CA ARG A 208 -20.23 6.92 1.84
C ARG A 208 -19.53 7.79 2.88
N ILE A 209 -19.40 9.09 2.60
CA ILE A 209 -18.91 10.07 3.58
C ILE A 209 -19.61 9.85 4.93
N TRP A 210 -18.85 9.82 6.02
CA TRP A 210 -19.28 9.57 7.40
C TRP A 210 -19.63 8.11 7.77
N ASN A 211 -19.57 7.18 6.82
CA ASN A 211 -19.77 5.76 7.08
C ASN A 211 -18.86 4.91 6.19
N GLN A 212 -17.54 5.00 6.43
CA GLN A 212 -16.53 4.26 5.70
C GLN A 212 -15.85 3.25 6.61
N GLU A 213 -15.65 2.05 6.05
CA GLU A 213 -14.87 0.98 6.69
C GLU A 213 -13.67 0.64 5.84
N LEU A 214 -12.50 0.53 6.46
CA LEU A 214 -11.34 -0.08 5.84
C LEU A 214 -11.54 -1.59 5.81
N VAL A 215 -11.45 -2.19 4.64
CA VAL A 215 -11.60 -3.63 4.45
C VAL A 215 -10.34 -4.23 3.85
N LEU A 216 -10.01 -5.44 4.31
CA LEU A 216 -9.03 -6.32 3.71
C LEU A 216 -9.77 -7.35 2.87
N LEU A 217 -9.39 -7.47 1.61
CA LEU A 217 -9.90 -8.45 0.66
C LEU A 217 -8.80 -9.43 0.27
N ARG A 218 -9.13 -10.71 0.18
CA ARG A 218 -8.23 -11.75 -0.36
C ARG A 218 -8.93 -12.49 -1.47
N LYS A 219 -8.28 -12.65 -2.62
CA LYS A 219 -8.82 -13.42 -3.74
C LYS A 219 -8.47 -14.88 -3.58
N ARG A 220 -9.49 -15.74 -3.45
CA ARG A 220 -9.33 -17.20 -3.33
C ARG A 220 -10.36 -17.94 -4.17
N GLY A 221 -9.91 -18.80 -5.07
CA GLY A 221 -10.78 -19.54 -5.99
C GLY A 221 -11.65 -18.62 -6.85
N GLY A 222 -11.11 -17.49 -7.30
CA GLY A 222 -11.81 -16.47 -8.07
C GLY A 222 -12.82 -15.63 -7.28
N LYS A 223 -12.97 -15.83 -5.95
CA LYS A 223 -13.87 -15.08 -5.08
C LYS A 223 -13.08 -14.16 -4.15
N LEU A 224 -13.73 -13.09 -3.66
CA LEU A 224 -13.18 -12.22 -2.63
C LEU A 224 -13.68 -12.66 -1.25
N GLU A 225 -12.75 -12.94 -0.35
CA GLU A 225 -13.01 -13.02 1.08
C GLU A 225 -12.80 -11.63 1.67
N GLN A 226 -13.77 -11.10 2.40
CA GLN A 226 -13.75 -9.75 2.96
C GLN A 226 -13.72 -9.80 4.49
N HIS A 227 -12.83 -8.97 5.07
CA HIS A 227 -12.74 -8.73 6.50
C HIS A 227 -12.76 -7.22 6.75
N ALA A 228 -13.75 -6.73 7.49
CA ALA A 228 -13.74 -5.36 8.00
C ALA A 228 -12.64 -5.20 9.05
N VAL A 229 -11.90 -4.09 9.01
CA VAL A 229 -10.74 -3.88 9.86
C VAL A 229 -10.97 -2.77 10.86
N LEU A 230 -11.32 -1.57 10.38
CA LEU A 230 -11.63 -0.43 11.27
C LEU A 230 -12.43 0.66 10.54
N PRO A 231 -13.23 1.50 11.27
CA PRO A 231 -13.84 2.71 10.73
C PRO A 231 -12.77 3.72 10.31
N VAL A 232 -12.97 4.38 9.16
CA VAL A 232 -12.02 5.37 8.61
C VAL A 232 -12.76 6.56 7.98
N SER A 233 -11.99 7.60 7.59
CA SER A 233 -12.49 8.73 6.82
C SER A 233 -11.48 9.10 5.75
N PHE A 234 -11.80 8.75 4.50
CA PHE A 234 -11.02 9.06 3.30
C PHE A 234 -11.78 10.03 2.40
N VAL A 235 -11.04 10.72 1.54
CA VAL A 235 -11.65 11.45 0.42
C VAL A 235 -12.39 10.47 -0.49
N PRO A 236 -13.55 10.86 -1.06
CA PRO A 236 -14.29 9.98 -1.98
C PRO A 236 -13.44 9.65 -3.21
N MET A 237 -13.60 8.44 -3.73
CA MET A 237 -13.10 8.10 -5.07
C MET A 237 -13.94 8.87 -6.09
N THR A 238 -13.30 9.58 -7.00
CA THR A 238 -13.92 10.36 -8.06
C THR A 238 -13.80 9.65 -9.41
N GLY A 239 -14.29 10.27 -10.49
CA GLY A 239 -14.33 9.65 -11.81
C GLY A 239 -15.46 8.64 -11.95
N GLN A 240 -15.24 7.55 -12.65
CA GLN A 240 -16.25 6.54 -12.97
C GLN A 240 -16.90 5.90 -11.73
N ALA A 241 -16.22 5.96 -10.57
CA ALA A 241 -16.81 5.51 -9.30
C ALA A 241 -18.09 6.26 -8.92
N GLN A 242 -18.25 7.52 -9.36
CA GLN A 242 -19.41 8.35 -9.07
C GLN A 242 -20.54 8.19 -10.13
N GLU A 243 -20.21 7.61 -11.29
CA GLU A 243 -21.14 7.46 -12.41
C GLU A 243 -21.94 6.14 -12.37
N GLN A 244 -21.53 5.19 -11.53
CA GLN A 244 -22.16 3.88 -11.43
C GLN A 244 -23.32 3.92 -10.43
N PRO A 245 -24.58 3.74 -10.87
CA PRO A 245 -25.68 3.53 -9.94
C PRO A 245 -25.49 2.21 -9.19
N GLU A 246 -25.98 2.14 -7.96
CA GLU A 246 -25.93 1.03 -7.03
C GLU A 246 -25.92 -0.36 -7.70
N GLY A 247 -24.74 -0.92 -7.95
CA GLY A 247 -24.55 -2.21 -8.58
C GLY A 247 -24.19 -3.25 -7.53
N ARG A 248 -25.10 -4.17 -7.30
CA ARG A 248 -25.05 -5.45 -6.57
C ARG A 248 -23.69 -5.76 -5.93
N SER A 249 -23.55 -5.49 -4.64
CA SER A 249 -22.58 -6.17 -3.81
C SER A 249 -22.72 -7.69 -4.03
N PRO A 250 -21.62 -8.46 -4.18
CA PRO A 250 -21.71 -9.90 -4.09
C PRO A 250 -22.34 -10.22 -2.75
N LYS A 251 -23.52 -10.88 -2.75
CA LYS A 251 -24.18 -11.33 -1.54
C LYS A 251 -23.15 -12.07 -0.69
N ALA A 252 -22.83 -11.53 0.48
CA ALA A 252 -22.15 -12.28 1.53
C ALA A 252 -22.90 -13.59 1.69
N ALA A 253 -22.19 -14.72 1.58
CA ALA A 253 -22.76 -16.03 1.85
C ALA A 253 -23.31 -15.98 3.27
N GLY A 254 -24.63 -15.99 3.40
CA GLY A 254 -25.32 -15.78 4.65
C GLY A 254 -24.91 -16.85 5.67
N THR A 255 -24.51 -16.42 6.83
CA THR A 255 -24.55 -17.24 8.04
C THR A 255 -25.95 -17.81 8.21
N PRO A 256 -26.14 -19.13 8.32
CA PRO A 256 -27.45 -19.70 8.55
C PRO A 256 -28.00 -19.19 9.87
N LYS A 257 -29.20 -18.60 9.83
CA LYS A 257 -29.96 -18.25 11.02
C LYS A 257 -30.16 -19.51 11.87
N PRO A 258 -29.95 -19.45 13.19
CA PRO A 258 -30.31 -20.55 14.07
C PRO A 258 -31.83 -20.76 14.03
N GLU A 259 -32.26 -21.98 13.78
CA GLU A 259 -33.67 -22.38 13.84
C GLU A 259 -34.22 -22.16 15.27
N PRO A 260 -35.47 -21.67 15.41
CA PRO A 260 -36.10 -21.55 16.73
C PRO A 260 -36.40 -22.96 17.29
N GLY A 261 -35.83 -23.21 18.47
CA GLY A 261 -35.99 -24.48 19.17
C GLY A 261 -37.46 -24.84 19.34
N ARG A 262 -37.82 -26.04 18.91
CA ARG A 262 -39.07 -26.76 19.17
C ARG A 262 -39.13 -27.09 20.65
N MET A 263 -39.93 -26.37 21.44
CA MET A 263 -40.33 -26.83 22.75
C MET A 263 -41.17 -28.11 22.60
N GLN A 264 -40.64 -29.21 23.10
CA GLN A 264 -41.44 -30.39 23.36
C GLN A 264 -42.16 -30.24 24.70
N ARG A 265 -43.47 -30.47 24.68
CA ARG A 265 -44.33 -30.63 25.88
C ARG A 265 -44.12 -32.02 26.48
#